data_b66909866c4fafb4b1fef013fa85cbff
#
_entry.id   b66909866c4fafb4b1fef013fa85cbff
#
_cell.length_a   1.000
_cell.length_b   1.000
_cell.length_c   1.000
_cell.angle_alpha   90.00
_cell.angle_beta   90.00
_cell.angle_gamma   90.00
#
_symmetry.space_group_name_H-M   'P 1'
#
loop_
_entity.id
_entity.type
_entity.pdbx_description
1 polymer ?
#
loop_
_entity_poly.entity_id
_entity_poly.type
_entity_poly.pdbx_seq_one_letter_code
_entity_poly.pdbx_strand_id
1 'polypeptide(L)'
;MIDIESITKIYTPKNPPAVDNLELSMKDGEILGLVGLNGAGKTTTIRMTSGIILPTSGRIMVDGYDIVLDKVKAAANVGWIPELPNFEPNATPLQLMNYFAGFYNLKGKEAEERILSLLEQVGLKDHLHKKLRSYSQGMKKRFSIAESIIGDPQNVMFDETLNGLDPEGVLFVRNLMMNLKKRGKAILLSSHILSEIQDVADRVAIIDHGKLIKTIKRSEMKTLGKTVVHVTVENFNPECRKILAKYGDVETKGNESMIRDLKIPEAEIPSIPDDLVKSGYRIIRFDPVGESLEEYFFGLIGGLK
;
A
#
# COMPACT_ATOMS: atom_id res chain seq x y z
N MET A 1 11.50 1.57 -14.05
CA MET A 1 11.28 0.11 -13.80
C MET A 1 12.24 -0.39 -12.73
N ILE A 2 11.78 -1.22 -11.82
CA ILE A 2 12.61 -1.83 -10.75
C ILE A 2 12.48 -3.34 -10.83
N ASP A 3 13.62 -4.05 -10.77
CA ASP A 3 13.69 -5.50 -10.72
C ASP A 3 14.48 -5.92 -9.47
N ILE A 4 13.86 -6.73 -8.64
CA ILE A 4 14.38 -7.29 -7.41
C ILE A 4 14.57 -8.78 -7.61
N GLU A 5 15.81 -9.25 -7.55
CA GLU A 5 16.20 -10.63 -7.85
C GLU A 5 16.74 -11.29 -6.58
N SER A 6 15.94 -12.17 -5.97
CA SER A 6 16.30 -13.03 -4.84
C SER A 6 17.04 -12.31 -3.69
N ILE A 7 16.56 -11.10 -3.32
CA ILE A 7 17.23 -10.32 -2.27
C ILE A 7 16.99 -10.89 -0.89
N THR A 8 18.04 -10.85 -0.09
CA THR A 8 18.01 -11.23 1.33
C THR A 8 18.62 -10.12 2.18
N LYS A 9 18.03 -9.83 3.34
CA LYS A 9 18.60 -8.93 4.34
C LYS A 9 18.64 -9.55 5.71
N ILE A 10 19.85 -9.69 6.23
CA ILE A 10 20.14 -10.13 7.60
C ILE A 10 20.82 -8.96 8.32
N TYR A 11 20.19 -8.42 9.38
CA TYR A 11 20.79 -7.35 10.19
C TYR A 11 21.79 -7.91 11.21
N THR A 12 21.50 -9.07 11.77
CA THR A 12 22.34 -9.73 12.78
C THR A 12 22.42 -11.22 12.46
N PRO A 13 23.62 -11.83 12.38
CA PRO A 13 23.80 -13.23 11.92
C PRO A 13 22.98 -14.28 12.67
N LYS A 14 22.58 -14.00 13.92
CA LYS A 14 21.80 -14.91 14.77
C LYS A 14 20.28 -14.77 14.61
N ASN A 15 19.83 -13.71 13.93
CA ASN A 15 18.41 -13.45 13.75
C ASN A 15 17.92 -13.99 12.40
N PRO A 16 16.65 -14.34 12.28
CA PRO A 16 16.07 -14.66 10.98
C PRO A 16 16.19 -13.46 10.02
N PRO A 17 16.22 -13.70 8.70
CA PRO A 17 16.27 -12.64 7.72
C PRO A 17 15.06 -11.70 7.86
N ALA A 18 15.30 -10.40 7.79
CA ALA A 18 14.22 -9.42 7.70
C ALA A 18 13.55 -9.40 6.31
N VAL A 19 14.31 -9.81 5.28
CA VAL A 19 13.84 -10.12 3.92
C VAL A 19 14.58 -11.38 3.50
N ASP A 20 13.87 -12.36 2.95
CA ASP A 20 14.37 -13.70 2.65
C ASP A 20 14.00 -14.10 1.22
N ASN A 21 14.99 -14.09 0.34
CA ASN A 21 14.87 -14.51 -1.06
C ASN A 21 13.67 -13.85 -1.79
N LEU A 22 13.49 -12.55 -1.61
CA LEU A 22 12.37 -11.81 -2.19
C LEU A 22 12.64 -11.51 -3.68
N GLU A 23 11.67 -11.88 -4.52
CA GLU A 23 11.64 -11.53 -5.94
C GLU A 23 10.42 -10.65 -6.24
N LEU A 24 10.63 -9.49 -6.82
CA LEU A 24 9.56 -8.54 -7.13
C LEU A 24 9.98 -7.62 -8.27
N SER A 25 9.08 -7.32 -9.17
CA SER A 25 9.30 -6.32 -10.22
C SER A 25 8.23 -5.23 -10.17
N MET A 26 8.61 -4.00 -10.52
CA MET A 26 7.72 -2.85 -10.65
C MET A 26 7.91 -2.20 -12.02
N LYS A 27 6.80 -1.99 -12.73
CA LYS A 27 6.80 -1.44 -14.09
C LYS A 27 6.57 0.06 -14.10
N ASP A 28 7.02 0.71 -15.16
CA ASP A 28 6.69 2.12 -15.38
C ASP A 28 5.18 2.31 -15.58
N GLY A 29 4.64 3.38 -15.03
CA GLY A 29 3.20 3.66 -15.05
C GLY A 29 2.34 2.70 -14.20
N GLU A 30 2.96 1.96 -13.26
CA GLU A 30 2.28 1.04 -12.35
C GLU A 30 2.27 1.60 -10.92
N ILE A 31 1.18 1.37 -10.19
CA ILE A 31 1.13 1.46 -8.73
C ILE A 31 1.15 0.04 -8.18
N LEU A 32 2.26 -0.34 -7.55
CA LEU A 32 2.42 -1.61 -6.85
C LEU A 32 2.20 -1.41 -5.35
N GLY A 33 1.18 -2.06 -4.80
CA GLY A 33 0.97 -2.14 -3.35
C GLY A 33 1.85 -3.22 -2.74
N LEU A 34 2.60 -2.89 -1.68
CA LEU A 34 3.38 -3.84 -0.90
C LEU A 34 2.71 -4.01 0.47
N VAL A 35 2.07 -5.15 0.69
CA VAL A 35 1.21 -5.41 1.84
C VAL A 35 1.80 -6.47 2.74
N GLY A 36 1.66 -6.29 4.04
CA GLY A 36 2.10 -7.24 5.06
C GLY A 36 1.94 -6.68 6.46
N LEU A 37 1.94 -7.53 7.46
CA LEU A 37 1.89 -7.11 8.86
C LEU A 37 3.15 -6.31 9.26
N ASN A 38 3.11 -5.69 10.45
CA ASN A 38 4.29 -5.05 11.00
C ASN A 38 5.40 -6.07 11.19
N GLY A 39 6.60 -5.74 10.74
CA GLY A 39 7.73 -6.68 10.73
C GLY A 39 7.80 -7.62 9.52
N ALA A 40 6.85 -7.59 8.59
CA ALA A 40 6.87 -8.46 7.40
C ALA A 40 8.03 -8.17 6.41
N GLY A 41 8.76 -7.06 6.57
CA GLY A 41 9.91 -6.71 5.73
C GLY A 41 9.66 -5.56 4.74
N LYS A 42 8.48 -4.90 4.74
CA LYS A 42 8.09 -3.82 3.82
C LYS A 42 9.12 -2.68 3.78
N THR A 43 9.32 -2.00 4.91
CA THR A 43 10.28 -0.89 5.05
C THR A 43 11.71 -1.31 4.72
N THR A 44 12.11 -2.54 5.09
CA THR A 44 13.44 -3.08 4.76
C THR A 44 13.60 -3.23 3.25
N THR A 45 12.60 -3.77 2.56
CA THR A 45 12.58 -3.88 1.09
C THR A 45 12.69 -2.51 0.42
N ILE A 46 11.87 -1.54 0.85
CA ILE A 46 11.90 -0.17 0.33
C ILE A 46 13.27 0.48 0.54
N ARG A 47 13.84 0.37 1.74
CA ARG A 47 15.17 0.93 2.05
C ARG A 47 16.29 0.31 1.22
N MET A 48 16.23 -1.00 0.92
CA MET A 48 17.18 -1.62 0.01
C MET A 48 17.01 -1.10 -1.42
N THR A 49 15.78 -1.02 -1.89
CA THR A 49 15.47 -0.55 -3.24
C THR A 49 15.81 0.94 -3.44
N SER A 50 15.75 1.73 -2.36
CA SER A 50 16.16 3.15 -2.37
C SER A 50 17.69 3.33 -2.16
N GLY A 51 18.46 2.25 -1.97
CA GLY A 51 19.90 2.33 -1.73
C GLY A 51 20.32 2.86 -0.37
N ILE A 52 19.36 3.01 0.58
CA ILE A 52 19.64 3.47 1.95
C ILE A 52 20.40 2.41 2.73
N ILE A 53 19.98 1.14 2.56
CA ILE A 53 20.70 -0.02 3.07
C ILE A 53 21.01 -0.96 1.92
N LEU A 54 22.10 -1.71 2.02
CA LEU A 54 22.45 -2.70 1.01
C LEU A 54 21.86 -4.07 1.35
N PRO A 55 21.47 -4.88 0.34
CA PRO A 55 21.10 -6.28 0.56
C PRO A 55 22.30 -7.07 1.07
N THR A 56 22.05 -8.14 1.82
CA THR A 56 23.09 -9.11 2.23
C THR A 56 23.44 -10.03 1.05
N SER A 57 22.46 -10.36 0.22
CA SER A 57 22.63 -11.11 -1.03
C SER A 57 21.48 -10.78 -2.00
N GLY A 58 21.60 -11.23 -3.24
CA GLY A 58 20.68 -10.90 -4.31
C GLY A 58 21.01 -9.58 -5.00
N ARG A 59 20.14 -9.14 -5.92
CA ARG A 59 20.39 -7.97 -6.77
C ARG A 59 19.15 -7.09 -6.89
N ILE A 60 19.35 -5.79 -7.00
CA ILE A 60 18.30 -4.81 -7.29
C ILE A 60 18.76 -3.94 -8.45
N MET A 61 17.96 -3.93 -9.50
CA MET A 61 18.14 -3.05 -10.66
C MET A 61 17.09 -1.95 -10.64
N VAL A 62 17.51 -0.70 -10.79
CA VAL A 62 16.67 0.50 -10.90
C VAL A 62 16.96 1.18 -12.22
N ASP A 63 16.01 1.14 -13.14
CA ASP A 63 16.17 1.71 -14.50
C ASP A 63 17.46 1.29 -15.21
N GLY A 64 17.83 0.01 -15.04
CA GLY A 64 19.04 -0.58 -15.63
C GLY A 64 20.32 -0.34 -14.83
N TYR A 65 20.28 0.35 -13.69
CA TYR A 65 21.42 0.58 -12.81
C TYR A 65 21.36 -0.34 -11.57
N ASP A 66 22.45 -0.98 -11.26
CA ASP A 66 22.59 -1.82 -10.05
C ASP A 66 22.71 -0.92 -8.80
N ILE A 67 21.84 -1.19 -7.79
CA ILE A 67 21.78 -0.36 -6.56
C ILE A 67 23.09 -0.41 -5.73
N VAL A 68 23.93 -1.40 -5.93
CA VAL A 68 25.22 -1.57 -5.26
C VAL A 68 26.35 -1.00 -6.09
N LEU A 69 26.43 -1.40 -7.38
CA LEU A 69 27.53 -1.06 -8.28
C LEU A 69 27.41 0.36 -8.87
N ASP A 70 26.19 0.78 -9.21
CA ASP A 70 25.88 2.10 -9.80
C ASP A 70 25.05 2.96 -8.84
N LYS A 71 25.31 2.89 -7.54
CA LYS A 71 24.47 3.43 -6.46
C LYS A 71 23.95 4.85 -6.71
N VAL A 72 24.81 5.78 -7.14
CA VAL A 72 24.44 7.19 -7.36
C VAL A 72 23.41 7.31 -8.48
N LYS A 73 23.61 6.59 -9.59
CA LYS A 73 22.68 6.62 -10.74
C LYS A 73 21.36 5.95 -10.38
N ALA A 74 21.41 4.79 -9.73
CA ALA A 74 20.23 4.08 -9.28
C ALA A 74 19.40 4.91 -8.29
N ALA A 75 20.03 5.45 -7.24
CA ALA A 75 19.39 6.27 -6.22
C ALA A 75 18.79 7.57 -6.77
N ALA A 76 19.42 8.19 -7.79
CA ALA A 76 18.89 9.40 -8.43
C ALA A 76 17.54 9.16 -9.13
N ASN A 77 17.23 7.90 -9.48
CA ASN A 77 15.95 7.49 -10.09
C ASN A 77 14.89 7.06 -9.07
N VAL A 78 15.15 7.20 -7.75
CA VAL A 78 14.22 6.82 -6.68
C VAL A 78 13.92 8.01 -5.79
N GLY A 79 12.65 8.37 -5.66
CA GLY A 79 12.13 9.23 -4.59
C GLY A 79 11.57 8.35 -3.48
N TRP A 80 12.00 8.59 -2.23
CA TRP A 80 11.51 7.84 -1.08
C TRP A 80 10.86 8.77 -0.06
N ILE A 81 9.60 8.45 0.29
CA ILE A 81 8.81 9.15 1.29
C ILE A 81 8.69 8.23 2.50
N PRO A 82 9.40 8.51 3.61
CA PRO A 82 9.35 7.68 4.82
C PRO A 82 8.03 7.85 5.57
N GLU A 83 7.67 6.87 6.38
CA GLU A 83 6.52 6.93 7.29
C GLU A 83 6.59 8.14 8.22
N LEU A 84 7.74 8.35 8.86
CA LEU A 84 8.01 9.45 9.80
C LEU A 84 9.14 10.33 9.27
N PRO A 85 8.82 11.37 8.47
CA PRO A 85 9.83 12.27 7.96
C PRO A 85 10.43 13.12 9.09
N ASN A 86 11.75 13.21 9.09
CA ASN A 86 12.51 14.01 10.05
C ASN A 86 13.41 14.99 9.28
N PHE A 87 13.29 16.27 9.58
CA PHE A 87 14.00 17.35 8.90
C PHE A 87 14.73 18.23 9.93
N GLU A 88 15.72 19.00 9.46
CA GLU A 88 16.35 20.04 10.28
C GLU A 88 15.28 21.03 10.82
N PRO A 89 15.01 21.04 12.13
CA PRO A 89 13.85 21.74 12.67
C PRO A 89 13.93 23.27 12.53
N ASN A 90 15.13 23.82 12.40
CA ASN A 90 15.34 25.26 12.29
C ASN A 90 15.42 25.75 10.84
N ALA A 91 15.48 24.85 9.87
CA ALA A 91 15.44 25.21 8.45
C ALA A 91 14.01 25.58 8.00
N THR A 92 13.95 26.37 6.92
CA THR A 92 12.69 26.59 6.19
C THR A 92 12.60 25.62 5.02
N PRO A 93 11.36 25.35 4.49
CA PRO A 93 11.19 24.55 3.29
C PRO A 93 12.05 25.00 2.12
N LEU A 94 12.12 26.31 1.86
CA LEU A 94 12.95 26.86 0.78
C LEU A 94 14.43 26.55 0.97
N GLN A 95 14.95 26.67 2.20
CA GLN A 95 16.35 26.36 2.47
C GLN A 95 16.67 24.89 2.20
N LEU A 96 15.83 23.96 2.68
CA LEU A 96 16.06 22.53 2.45
C LEU A 96 15.84 22.13 1.00
N MET A 97 14.81 22.66 0.33
CA MET A 97 14.58 22.36 -1.08
C MET A 97 15.73 22.84 -1.96
N ASN A 98 16.29 24.04 -1.69
CA ASN A 98 17.47 24.51 -2.41
C ASN A 98 18.70 23.62 -2.16
N TYR A 99 18.87 23.13 -0.92
CA TYR A 99 19.94 22.20 -0.60
C TYR A 99 19.77 20.88 -1.38
N PHE A 100 18.58 20.30 -1.38
CA PHE A 100 18.29 19.05 -2.12
C PHE A 100 18.38 19.23 -3.63
N ALA A 101 17.92 20.36 -4.18
CA ALA A 101 18.02 20.69 -5.61
C ALA A 101 19.48 20.62 -6.12
N GLY A 102 20.43 20.97 -5.25
CA GLY A 102 21.86 20.90 -5.56
C GLY A 102 22.36 19.49 -5.89
N PHE A 103 21.79 18.43 -5.32
CA PHE A 103 22.14 17.04 -5.62
C PHE A 103 21.73 16.62 -7.04
N TYR A 104 20.72 17.28 -7.60
CA TYR A 104 20.19 17.02 -8.94
C TYR A 104 20.69 18.06 -9.98
N ASN A 105 21.73 18.86 -9.63
CA ASN A 105 22.27 19.92 -10.48
C ASN A 105 21.27 21.00 -10.90
N LEU A 106 20.13 21.12 -10.22
CA LEU A 106 19.17 22.20 -10.44
C LEU A 106 19.75 23.50 -9.86
N LYS A 107 19.79 24.59 -10.66
CA LYS A 107 20.40 25.86 -10.26
C LYS A 107 19.61 27.06 -10.76
N GLY A 108 19.80 28.20 -10.08
CA GLY A 108 19.22 29.47 -10.49
C GLY A 108 17.70 29.43 -10.63
N LYS A 109 17.21 30.03 -11.70
CA LYS A 109 15.77 30.18 -11.97
C LYS A 109 15.03 28.83 -12.12
N GLU A 110 15.68 27.87 -12.75
CA GLU A 110 15.10 26.50 -12.91
C GLU A 110 14.83 25.83 -11.56
N ALA A 111 15.79 25.91 -10.63
CA ALA A 111 15.62 25.38 -9.27
C ALA A 111 14.48 26.11 -8.53
N GLU A 112 14.43 27.43 -8.61
CA GLU A 112 13.43 28.25 -7.95
C GLU A 112 12.02 27.91 -8.45
N GLU A 113 11.81 27.90 -9.78
CA GLU A 113 10.53 27.55 -10.40
C GLU A 113 10.08 26.13 -10.01
N ARG A 114 11.00 25.17 -10.06
CA ARG A 114 10.74 23.78 -9.66
C ARG A 114 10.33 23.67 -8.19
N ILE A 115 11.07 24.32 -7.29
CA ILE A 115 10.82 24.31 -5.84
C ILE A 115 9.44 24.92 -5.54
N LEU A 116 9.17 26.12 -6.08
CA LEU A 116 7.90 26.80 -5.84
C LEU A 116 6.71 25.99 -6.38
N SER A 117 6.84 25.41 -7.57
CA SER A 117 5.83 24.54 -8.17
C SER A 117 5.55 23.31 -7.29
N LEU A 118 6.58 22.64 -6.77
CA LEU A 118 6.41 21.47 -5.91
C LEU A 118 5.76 21.83 -4.56
N LEU A 119 6.21 22.92 -3.92
CA LEU A 119 5.63 23.37 -2.66
C LEU A 119 4.17 23.81 -2.83
N GLU A 120 3.81 24.40 -3.97
CA GLU A 120 2.42 24.71 -4.30
C GLU A 120 1.60 23.43 -4.52
N GLN A 121 2.11 22.46 -5.28
CA GLN A 121 1.45 21.17 -5.51
C GLN A 121 1.10 20.43 -4.22
N VAL A 122 1.96 20.51 -3.21
CA VAL A 122 1.70 19.87 -1.90
C VAL A 122 0.95 20.78 -0.92
N GLY A 123 0.49 21.97 -1.35
CA GLY A 123 -0.31 22.89 -0.52
C GLY A 123 0.51 23.59 0.56
N LEU A 124 1.80 23.85 0.34
CA LEU A 124 2.70 24.52 1.28
C LEU A 124 3.14 25.91 0.82
N LYS A 125 2.53 26.47 -0.22
CA LYS A 125 2.88 27.78 -0.79
C LYS A 125 2.89 28.91 0.24
N ASP A 126 1.93 28.92 1.17
CA ASP A 126 1.80 29.96 2.18
C ASP A 126 2.71 29.75 3.40
N HIS A 127 3.54 28.71 3.38
CA HIS A 127 4.35 28.30 4.51
C HIS A 127 5.86 28.27 4.21
N LEU A 128 6.31 28.82 3.08
CA LEU A 128 7.68 28.77 2.56
C LEU A 128 8.76 29.26 3.54
N HIS A 129 8.42 30.25 4.37
CA HIS A 129 9.35 30.90 5.31
C HIS A 129 9.19 30.45 6.75
N LYS A 130 8.21 29.59 7.06
CA LYS A 130 8.04 29.03 8.40
C LYS A 130 9.07 27.94 8.67
N LYS A 131 9.62 27.90 9.87
CA LYS A 131 10.56 26.84 10.27
C LYS A 131 9.84 25.48 10.36
N LEU A 132 10.49 24.41 9.91
CA LEU A 132 9.92 23.06 9.87
C LEU A 132 9.53 22.52 11.26
N ARG A 133 10.13 23.02 12.35
CA ARG A 133 9.70 22.69 13.71
C ARG A 133 8.23 23.08 14.01
N SER A 134 7.71 24.09 13.30
CA SER A 134 6.32 24.55 13.46
C SER A 134 5.32 23.82 12.57
N TYR A 135 5.78 22.89 11.73
CA TYR A 135 4.92 22.12 10.85
C TYR A 135 4.19 21.03 11.61
N SER A 136 2.90 20.85 11.31
CA SER A 136 2.15 19.67 11.74
C SER A 136 2.71 18.40 11.09
N GLN A 137 2.34 17.23 11.59
CA GLN A 137 2.75 15.96 10.98
C GLN A 137 2.29 15.85 9.51
N GLY A 138 1.06 16.28 9.19
CA GLY A 138 0.57 16.33 7.83
C GLY A 138 1.38 17.27 6.93
N MET A 139 1.76 18.46 7.43
CA MET A 139 2.63 19.38 6.68
C MET A 139 4.03 18.79 6.47
N LYS A 140 4.59 18.09 7.44
CA LYS A 140 5.89 17.41 7.29
C LYS A 140 5.82 16.31 6.25
N LYS A 141 4.73 15.51 6.20
CA LYS A 141 4.52 14.50 5.17
C LYS A 141 4.37 15.13 3.78
N ARG A 142 3.60 16.18 3.64
CA ARG A 142 3.47 16.95 2.39
C ARG A 142 4.83 17.51 1.92
N PHE A 143 5.63 18.03 2.84
CA PHE A 143 6.99 18.50 2.53
C PHE A 143 7.91 17.36 2.11
N SER A 144 7.89 16.21 2.79
CA SER A 144 8.65 15.02 2.42
C SER A 144 8.34 14.54 0.99
N ILE A 145 7.07 14.61 0.59
CA ILE A 145 6.67 14.30 -0.78
C ILE A 145 7.33 15.26 -1.77
N ALA A 146 7.24 16.57 -1.54
CA ALA A 146 7.85 17.57 -2.43
C ALA A 146 9.37 17.38 -2.56
N GLU A 147 10.04 17.13 -1.43
CA GLU A 147 11.47 16.85 -1.37
C GLU A 147 11.83 15.59 -2.17
N SER A 148 11.11 14.49 -1.97
CA SER A 148 11.39 13.21 -2.61
C SER A 148 11.24 13.23 -4.13
N ILE A 149 10.45 14.14 -4.69
CA ILE A 149 10.22 14.25 -6.13
C ILE A 149 10.91 15.46 -6.79
N ILE A 150 11.80 16.14 -6.07
CA ILE A 150 12.50 17.34 -6.59
C ILE A 150 13.35 17.02 -7.83
N GLY A 151 14.03 15.87 -7.82
CA GLY A 151 14.85 15.37 -8.93
C GLY A 151 14.04 14.74 -10.07
N ASP A 152 12.71 14.78 -10.03
CA ASP A 152 11.81 14.10 -10.96
C ASP A 152 12.10 12.60 -11.16
N PRO A 153 12.29 11.82 -10.07
CA PRO A 153 12.66 10.42 -10.16
C PRO A 153 11.64 9.60 -10.95
N GLN A 154 12.09 8.55 -11.64
CA GLN A 154 11.21 7.65 -12.37
C GLN A 154 10.41 6.75 -11.44
N ASN A 155 10.96 6.42 -10.27
CA ASN A 155 10.36 5.52 -9.29
C ASN A 155 10.09 6.26 -7.98
N VAL A 156 8.89 6.18 -7.42
CA VAL A 156 8.50 6.87 -6.17
C VAL A 156 7.97 5.85 -5.16
N MET A 157 8.56 5.85 -3.96
CA MET A 157 8.23 4.90 -2.91
C MET A 157 7.60 5.59 -1.72
N PHE A 158 6.36 5.22 -1.40
CA PHE A 158 5.59 5.67 -0.27
C PHE A 158 5.63 4.60 0.82
N ASP A 159 6.44 4.82 1.87
CA ASP A 159 6.58 3.88 2.98
C ASP A 159 5.57 4.25 4.08
N GLU A 160 4.48 3.49 4.17
CA GLU A 160 3.36 3.70 5.11
C GLU A 160 2.90 5.16 5.24
N THR A 161 2.98 5.90 4.13
CA THR A 161 2.79 7.35 4.12
C THR A 161 1.34 7.77 4.41
N LEU A 162 0.36 6.92 4.15
CA LEU A 162 -1.06 7.21 4.41
C LEU A 162 -1.40 7.17 5.90
N ASN A 163 -0.62 6.46 6.71
CA ASN A 163 -0.84 6.34 8.16
C ASN A 163 -0.86 7.70 8.84
N GLY A 164 -1.89 7.92 9.67
CA GLY A 164 -2.01 9.14 10.50
C GLY A 164 -2.27 10.43 9.72
N LEU A 165 -2.65 10.33 8.45
CA LEU A 165 -3.24 11.45 7.71
C LEU A 165 -4.75 11.52 7.99
N ASP A 166 -5.27 12.75 7.95
CA ASP A 166 -6.71 12.98 7.91
C ASP A 166 -7.29 12.57 6.55
N PRO A 167 -8.61 12.43 6.40
CA PRO A 167 -9.24 12.01 5.15
C PRO A 167 -8.86 12.90 3.95
N GLU A 168 -8.70 14.20 4.17
CA GLU A 168 -8.26 15.13 3.12
C GLU A 168 -6.82 14.85 2.68
N GLY A 169 -5.93 14.59 3.65
CA GLY A 169 -4.53 14.21 3.40
C GLY A 169 -4.42 12.90 2.64
N VAL A 170 -5.22 11.89 2.99
CA VAL A 170 -5.28 10.61 2.26
C VAL A 170 -5.71 10.83 0.82
N LEU A 171 -6.79 11.59 0.60
CA LEU A 171 -7.28 11.92 -0.74
C LEU A 171 -6.24 12.67 -1.57
N PHE A 172 -5.55 13.64 -0.94
CA PHE A 172 -4.46 14.38 -1.57
C PHE A 172 -3.34 13.45 -2.05
N VAL A 173 -2.84 12.55 -1.19
CA VAL A 173 -1.75 11.63 -1.54
C VAL A 173 -2.19 10.65 -2.64
N ARG A 174 -3.42 10.12 -2.57
CA ARG A 174 -3.99 9.26 -3.63
C ARG A 174 -4.04 9.96 -4.98
N ASN A 175 -4.53 11.20 -5.02
CA ASN A 175 -4.58 12.00 -6.26
C ASN A 175 -3.18 12.27 -6.81
N LEU A 176 -2.21 12.56 -5.95
CA LEU A 176 -0.83 12.74 -6.34
C LEU A 176 -0.24 11.47 -6.97
N MET A 177 -0.41 10.30 -6.34
CA MET A 177 0.04 9.02 -6.89
C MET A 177 -0.58 8.76 -8.27
N MET A 178 -1.88 8.99 -8.43
CA MET A 178 -2.56 8.83 -9.72
C MET A 178 -2.02 9.79 -10.79
N ASN A 179 -1.66 11.02 -10.42
CA ASN A 179 -1.06 11.99 -11.34
C ASN A 179 0.38 11.58 -11.73
N LEU A 180 1.18 11.10 -10.78
CA LEU A 180 2.51 10.58 -11.05
C LEU A 180 2.45 9.35 -11.98
N LYS A 181 1.54 8.43 -11.72
CA LYS A 181 1.28 7.26 -12.58
C LYS A 181 0.92 7.67 -14.01
N LYS A 182 0.01 8.66 -14.19
CA LYS A 182 -0.37 9.19 -15.52
C LYS A 182 0.82 9.77 -16.28
N ARG A 183 1.85 10.27 -15.57
CA ARG A 183 3.11 10.74 -16.13
C ARG A 183 4.11 9.60 -16.41
N GLY A 184 3.69 8.34 -16.27
CA GLY A 184 4.51 7.17 -16.52
C GLY A 184 5.44 6.78 -15.37
N LYS A 185 5.33 7.42 -14.19
CA LYS A 185 6.17 7.08 -13.03
C LYS A 185 5.75 5.72 -12.46
N ALA A 186 6.72 4.96 -11.98
CA ALA A 186 6.49 3.72 -11.23
C ALA A 186 6.32 4.07 -9.73
N ILE A 187 5.29 3.53 -9.07
CA ILE A 187 4.97 3.87 -7.69
C ILE A 187 4.88 2.61 -6.85
N LEU A 188 5.61 2.56 -5.74
CA LEU A 188 5.46 1.56 -4.70
C LEU A 188 4.80 2.20 -3.49
N LEU A 189 3.68 1.63 -3.05
CA LEU A 189 2.97 2.03 -1.84
C LEU A 189 2.98 0.89 -0.84
N SER A 190 3.66 1.03 0.29
CA SER A 190 3.53 0.08 1.39
C SER A 190 2.43 0.48 2.35
N SER A 191 1.65 -0.49 2.81
CA SER A 191 0.70 -0.34 3.91
C SER A 191 0.46 -1.68 4.60
N HIS A 192 0.04 -1.63 5.85
CA HIS A 192 -0.54 -2.78 6.54
C HIS A 192 -2.08 -2.75 6.49
N ILE A 193 -2.68 -1.71 5.92
CA ILE A 193 -4.12 -1.52 5.71
C ILE A 193 -4.45 -1.77 4.24
N LEU A 194 -5.10 -2.90 3.96
CA LEU A 194 -5.34 -3.35 2.60
C LEU A 194 -6.33 -2.46 1.83
N SER A 195 -7.35 -1.94 2.52
CA SER A 195 -8.33 -1.03 1.92
C SER A 195 -7.70 0.25 1.35
N GLU A 196 -6.60 0.73 1.94
CA GLU A 196 -5.88 1.89 1.41
C GLU A 196 -5.23 1.61 0.05
N ILE A 197 -4.75 0.39 -0.15
CA ILE A 197 -4.05 -0.05 -1.36
C ILE A 197 -5.02 -0.47 -2.46
N GLN A 198 -6.10 -1.15 -2.09
CA GLN A 198 -7.09 -1.71 -3.02
C GLN A 198 -7.64 -0.66 -4.00
N ASP A 199 -7.83 0.57 -3.52
CA ASP A 199 -8.41 1.66 -4.32
C ASP A 199 -7.46 2.19 -5.40
N VAL A 200 -6.15 2.14 -5.18
CA VAL A 200 -5.16 2.80 -6.05
C VAL A 200 -4.22 1.85 -6.78
N ALA A 201 -3.92 0.68 -6.22
CA ALA A 201 -2.95 -0.24 -6.78
C ALA A 201 -3.45 -0.97 -8.03
N ASP A 202 -2.54 -1.18 -8.99
CA ASP A 202 -2.78 -2.04 -10.16
C ASP A 202 -2.47 -3.49 -9.84
N ARG A 203 -1.54 -3.69 -8.91
CA ARG A 203 -1.09 -5.00 -8.45
C ARG A 203 -0.69 -4.89 -6.98
N VAL A 204 -0.97 -5.93 -6.21
CA VAL A 204 -0.61 -6.04 -4.78
C VAL A 204 0.33 -7.21 -4.59
N ALA A 205 1.48 -6.97 -3.97
CA ALA A 205 2.40 -7.97 -3.50
C ALA A 205 2.21 -8.17 -1.99
N ILE A 206 1.83 -9.37 -1.59
CA ILE A 206 1.65 -9.75 -0.19
C ILE A 206 2.96 -10.35 0.31
N ILE A 207 3.52 -9.76 1.37
CA ILE A 207 4.72 -10.28 2.02
C ILE A 207 4.44 -10.66 3.48
N ASP A 208 5.08 -11.74 3.90
CA ASP A 208 5.08 -12.18 5.30
C ASP A 208 6.43 -12.76 5.67
N HIS A 209 6.94 -12.43 6.87
CA HIS A 209 8.24 -12.90 7.38
C HIS A 209 9.39 -12.77 6.36
N GLY A 210 9.40 -11.63 5.62
CA GLY A 210 10.43 -11.32 4.62
C GLY A 210 10.27 -12.00 3.27
N LYS A 211 9.23 -12.82 3.05
CA LYS A 211 8.98 -13.57 1.81
C LYS A 211 7.80 -13.04 1.04
N LEU A 212 7.88 -13.09 -0.28
CA LEU A 212 6.73 -12.86 -1.14
C LEU A 212 5.80 -14.08 -1.07
N ILE A 213 4.59 -13.87 -0.58
CA ILE A 213 3.57 -14.93 -0.49
C ILE A 213 2.78 -15.02 -1.80
N LYS A 214 2.31 -13.87 -2.30
CA LYS A 214 1.52 -13.81 -3.53
C LYS A 214 1.54 -12.42 -4.14
N THR A 215 1.38 -12.38 -5.46
CA THR A 215 1.10 -11.14 -6.20
C THR A 215 -0.27 -11.26 -6.85
N ILE A 216 -1.10 -10.22 -6.72
CA ILE A 216 -2.50 -10.19 -7.14
C ILE A 216 -2.72 -8.97 -8.03
N LYS A 217 -3.30 -9.13 -9.21
CA LYS A 217 -3.66 -8.03 -10.10
C LYS A 217 -4.98 -7.38 -9.68
N ARG A 218 -5.16 -6.10 -10.02
CA ARG A 218 -6.41 -5.38 -9.74
C ARG A 218 -7.66 -6.08 -10.28
N SER A 219 -7.58 -6.70 -11.46
CA SER A 219 -8.69 -7.47 -12.03
C SER A 219 -9.07 -8.69 -11.18
N GLU A 220 -8.10 -9.28 -10.51
CA GLU A 220 -8.27 -10.45 -9.67
C GLU A 220 -8.79 -10.07 -8.25
N MET A 221 -8.50 -8.83 -7.78
CA MET A 221 -8.90 -8.38 -6.45
C MET A 221 -10.42 -8.38 -6.22
N LYS A 222 -11.20 -8.24 -7.31
CA LYS A 222 -12.66 -8.25 -7.25
C LYS A 222 -13.27 -9.65 -7.17
N THR A 223 -12.49 -10.66 -7.53
CA THR A 223 -12.88 -12.07 -7.60
C THR A 223 -12.04 -12.94 -6.68
N LEU A 224 -11.31 -12.32 -5.75
CA LEU A 224 -10.52 -13.02 -4.75
C LEU A 224 -11.42 -13.73 -3.76
N GLY A 225 -11.04 -14.97 -3.51
CA GLY A 225 -11.68 -15.78 -2.48
C GLY A 225 -13.03 -16.38 -2.90
N LYS A 226 -13.63 -17.04 -1.94
CA LYS A 226 -14.95 -17.64 -2.10
C LYS A 226 -16.00 -16.56 -1.92
N THR A 227 -17.13 -16.68 -2.60
CA THR A 227 -18.27 -15.82 -2.37
C THR A 227 -18.74 -16.00 -0.92
N VAL A 228 -18.87 -14.91 -0.20
CA VAL A 228 -19.41 -14.85 1.15
C VAL A 228 -20.78 -14.18 1.08
N VAL A 229 -21.76 -14.71 1.76
CA VAL A 229 -23.11 -14.13 1.76
C VAL A 229 -23.42 -13.52 3.12
N HIS A 230 -23.57 -12.19 3.15
CA HIS A 230 -24.04 -11.48 4.33
C HIS A 230 -25.56 -11.47 4.36
N VAL A 231 -26.13 -11.93 5.47
CA VAL A 231 -27.57 -12.00 5.67
C VAL A 231 -27.94 -11.35 7.01
N THR A 232 -28.85 -10.39 6.98
CA THR A 232 -29.45 -9.81 8.19
C THR A 232 -30.95 -10.09 8.18
N VAL A 233 -31.46 -10.68 9.26
CA VAL A 233 -32.91 -10.97 9.43
C VAL A 233 -33.45 -10.29 10.69
N GLU A 234 -34.75 -9.98 10.72
CA GLU A 234 -35.34 -9.27 11.86
C GLU A 234 -35.24 -10.08 13.15
N ASN A 235 -35.42 -11.30 13.24
CA ASN A 235 -35.41 -12.10 14.46
C ASN A 235 -34.58 -13.36 14.27
N PHE A 236 -33.24 -13.17 14.25
CA PHE A 236 -32.34 -14.31 14.12
C PHE A 236 -32.46 -15.25 15.31
N ASN A 237 -32.60 -16.52 15.03
CA ASN A 237 -32.77 -17.59 16.03
C ASN A 237 -32.06 -18.89 15.57
N PRO A 238 -31.95 -19.92 16.43
CA PRO A 238 -31.29 -21.19 16.08
C PRO A 238 -31.88 -21.90 14.84
N GLU A 239 -33.18 -21.74 14.58
CA GLU A 239 -33.82 -22.34 13.39
C GLU A 239 -33.38 -21.61 12.10
N CYS A 240 -33.30 -20.28 12.14
CA CYS A 240 -32.71 -19.49 11.04
C CYS A 240 -31.27 -19.93 10.75
N ARG A 241 -30.47 -20.13 11.79
CA ARG A 241 -29.10 -20.63 11.63
C ARG A 241 -29.05 -22.00 10.95
N LYS A 242 -29.98 -22.92 11.28
CA LYS A 242 -30.05 -24.25 10.65
C LYS A 242 -30.38 -24.14 9.15
N ILE A 243 -31.23 -23.20 8.76
CA ILE A 243 -31.56 -22.96 7.35
C ILE A 243 -30.29 -22.48 6.63
N LEU A 244 -29.62 -21.46 7.16
CA LEU A 244 -28.40 -20.91 6.55
C LEU A 244 -27.25 -21.94 6.51
N ALA A 245 -27.11 -22.80 7.50
CA ALA A 245 -26.07 -23.83 7.58
C ALA A 245 -26.17 -24.91 6.47
N LYS A 246 -27.30 -25.01 5.78
CA LYS A 246 -27.41 -25.87 4.58
C LYS A 246 -26.53 -25.34 3.44
N TYR A 247 -26.30 -24.04 3.39
CA TYR A 247 -25.62 -23.33 2.30
C TYR A 247 -24.12 -23.13 2.52
N GLY A 248 -23.64 -23.23 3.76
CA GLY A 248 -22.23 -23.05 4.09
C GLY A 248 -22.01 -22.97 5.60
N ASP A 249 -20.83 -22.54 5.99
CA ASP A 249 -20.48 -22.32 7.38
C ASP A 249 -21.01 -20.95 7.84
N VAL A 250 -21.77 -20.95 8.95
CA VAL A 250 -22.49 -19.75 9.41
C VAL A 250 -21.81 -19.15 10.64
N GLU A 251 -21.25 -17.96 10.48
CA GLU A 251 -20.83 -17.08 11.57
C GLU A 251 -21.94 -16.08 11.88
N THR A 252 -22.19 -15.80 13.17
CA THR A 252 -23.28 -14.91 13.58
C THR A 252 -22.81 -13.87 14.58
N LYS A 253 -23.28 -12.62 14.40
CA LYS A 253 -23.08 -11.52 15.34
C LYS A 253 -24.38 -10.74 15.52
N GLY A 254 -25.15 -11.07 16.58
CA GLY A 254 -26.48 -10.53 16.77
C GLY A 254 -27.45 -11.01 15.68
N ASN A 255 -28.10 -10.09 14.98
CA ASN A 255 -29.00 -10.38 13.86
C ASN A 255 -28.31 -10.51 12.50
N GLU A 256 -27.00 -10.27 12.47
CA GLU A 256 -26.19 -10.41 11.26
C GLU A 256 -25.59 -11.80 11.20
N SER A 257 -25.65 -12.40 10.02
CA SER A 257 -25.07 -13.70 9.72
C SER A 257 -24.20 -13.59 8.49
N MET A 258 -23.10 -14.33 8.48
CA MET A 258 -22.20 -14.47 7.36
C MET A 258 -22.09 -15.94 7.01
N ILE A 259 -22.35 -16.28 5.77
CA ILE A 259 -22.22 -17.65 5.25
C ILE A 259 -20.91 -17.71 4.48
N ARG A 260 -19.98 -18.52 4.95
CA ARG A 260 -18.70 -18.81 4.30
C ARG A 260 -18.71 -20.22 3.72
N ASP A 261 -17.69 -20.51 2.91
CA ASP A 261 -17.49 -21.85 2.33
C ASP A 261 -18.79 -22.43 1.74
N LEU A 262 -19.41 -21.65 0.84
CA LEU A 262 -20.67 -22.02 0.21
C LEU A 262 -20.59 -23.42 -0.39
N LYS A 263 -21.59 -24.24 -0.07
CA LYS A 263 -21.75 -25.62 -0.54
C LYS A 263 -22.57 -25.70 -1.84
N ILE A 264 -23.00 -24.55 -2.34
CA ILE A 264 -23.81 -24.43 -3.56
C ILE A 264 -23.06 -23.62 -4.62
N PRO A 265 -23.34 -23.81 -5.91
CA PRO A 265 -22.86 -22.97 -6.98
C PRO A 265 -23.34 -21.51 -6.83
N GLU A 266 -22.57 -20.55 -7.33
CA GLU A 266 -22.95 -19.13 -7.29
C GLU A 266 -24.33 -18.84 -7.93
N ALA A 267 -24.67 -19.58 -8.97
CA ALA A 267 -25.98 -19.47 -9.65
C ALA A 267 -27.17 -19.81 -8.72
N GLU A 268 -26.96 -20.56 -7.65
CA GLU A 268 -27.97 -20.98 -6.69
C GLU A 268 -28.02 -20.06 -5.44
N ILE A 269 -27.14 -19.08 -5.31
CA ILE A 269 -27.16 -18.10 -4.20
C ILE A 269 -28.55 -17.44 -4.03
N PRO A 270 -29.29 -17.09 -5.09
CA PRO A 270 -30.64 -16.55 -4.97
C PRO A 270 -31.66 -17.46 -4.26
N SER A 271 -31.39 -18.76 -4.11
CA SER A 271 -32.24 -19.68 -3.36
C SER A 271 -32.22 -19.44 -1.84
N ILE A 272 -31.16 -18.85 -1.32
CA ILE A 272 -30.98 -18.56 0.11
C ILE A 272 -32.11 -17.63 0.64
N PRO A 273 -32.33 -16.45 0.06
CA PRO A 273 -33.43 -15.58 0.46
C PRO A 273 -34.80 -16.24 0.27
N ASP A 274 -34.99 -17.05 -0.77
CA ASP A 274 -36.25 -17.74 -1.00
C ASP A 274 -36.62 -18.71 0.14
N ASP A 275 -35.64 -19.48 0.61
CA ASP A 275 -35.83 -20.42 1.71
C ASP A 275 -36.08 -19.71 3.06
N LEU A 276 -35.42 -18.57 3.29
CA LEU A 276 -35.67 -17.76 4.48
C LEU A 276 -37.07 -17.18 4.48
N VAL A 277 -37.54 -16.63 3.36
CA VAL A 277 -38.88 -16.05 3.22
C VAL A 277 -39.97 -17.13 3.35
N LYS A 278 -39.79 -18.30 2.68
CA LYS A 278 -40.70 -19.46 2.84
C LYS A 278 -40.80 -19.95 4.27
N SER A 279 -39.73 -19.79 5.06
CA SER A 279 -39.68 -20.16 6.47
C SER A 279 -40.19 -19.06 7.42
N GLY A 280 -40.70 -17.96 6.87
CA GLY A 280 -41.33 -16.86 7.63
C GLY A 280 -40.36 -15.79 8.14
N TYR A 281 -39.10 -15.78 7.69
CA TYR A 281 -38.15 -14.76 8.09
C TYR A 281 -38.26 -13.53 7.21
N ARG A 282 -38.16 -12.35 7.82
CA ARG A 282 -38.03 -11.08 7.11
C ARG A 282 -36.57 -10.73 6.96
N ILE A 283 -36.11 -10.55 5.71
CA ILE A 283 -34.76 -10.23 5.37
C ILE A 283 -34.61 -8.70 5.33
N ILE A 284 -33.68 -8.17 6.12
CA ILE A 284 -33.31 -6.75 6.14
C ILE A 284 -32.23 -6.50 5.11
N ARG A 285 -31.24 -7.41 5.01
CA ARG A 285 -30.11 -7.30 4.09
C ARG A 285 -29.76 -8.70 3.56
N PHE A 286 -29.52 -8.77 2.27
CA PHE A 286 -28.93 -9.92 1.59
C PHE A 286 -27.89 -9.41 0.60
N ASP A 287 -26.63 -9.75 0.83
CA ASP A 287 -25.51 -9.18 0.09
C ASP A 287 -24.46 -10.27 -0.17
N PRO A 288 -24.51 -10.91 -1.35
CA PRO A 288 -23.46 -11.82 -1.78
C PRO A 288 -22.26 -10.99 -2.25
N VAL A 289 -21.17 -11.06 -1.50
CA VAL A 289 -19.91 -10.34 -1.79
C VAL A 289 -18.78 -11.33 -1.94
N GLY A 290 -17.84 -11.02 -2.83
CA GLY A 290 -16.56 -11.72 -2.82
C GLY A 290 -15.86 -11.47 -1.48
N GLU A 291 -15.06 -12.43 -1.03
CA GLU A 291 -14.18 -12.25 0.13
C GLU A 291 -13.38 -10.95 -0.03
N SER A 292 -13.35 -10.14 1.03
CA SER A 292 -12.55 -8.92 0.99
C SER A 292 -11.07 -9.25 0.85
N LEU A 293 -10.28 -8.34 0.28
CA LEU A 293 -8.84 -8.51 0.19
C LEU A 293 -8.21 -8.70 1.60
N GLU A 294 -8.83 -8.11 2.63
CA GLU A 294 -8.42 -8.28 4.04
C GLU A 294 -8.66 -9.72 4.53
N GLU A 295 -9.84 -10.25 4.33
CA GLU A 295 -10.17 -11.63 4.72
C GLU A 295 -9.28 -12.63 3.98
N TYR A 296 -9.11 -12.44 2.69
CA TYR A 296 -8.20 -13.25 1.87
C TYR A 296 -6.76 -13.21 2.39
N PHE A 297 -6.26 -12.01 2.73
CA PHE A 297 -4.94 -11.79 3.29
C PHE A 297 -4.77 -12.54 4.63
N PHE A 298 -5.72 -12.38 5.56
CA PHE A 298 -5.66 -13.09 6.84
C PHE A 298 -5.77 -14.61 6.68
N GLY A 299 -6.54 -15.08 5.70
CA GLY A 299 -6.61 -16.50 5.34
C GLY A 299 -5.26 -17.04 4.86
N LEU A 300 -4.54 -16.29 4.03
CA LEU A 300 -3.23 -16.67 3.54
C LEU A 300 -2.17 -16.72 4.68
N ILE A 301 -2.13 -15.72 5.55
CA ILE A 301 -1.15 -15.65 6.66
C ILE A 301 -1.55 -16.59 7.80
N GLY A 302 -2.85 -16.71 8.10
CA GLY A 302 -3.36 -17.59 9.15
C GLY A 302 -3.21 -19.08 8.84
N GLY A 303 -3.22 -19.47 7.57
CA GLY A 303 -3.01 -20.84 7.09
C GLY A 303 -1.52 -21.27 7.05
N LEU A 304 -0.59 -20.34 7.32
CA LEU A 304 0.85 -20.61 7.36
C LEU A 304 1.38 -20.84 8.79
N LYS A 305 0.48 -20.90 9.82
CA LYS A 305 0.83 -21.15 11.22
C LYS A 305 0.70 -22.63 11.57
#